data_9f8a595b4aad86c05da5b018da897ce7
#
_entry.id   9f8a595b4aad86c05da5b018da897ce7
#
_cell.length_a   1.000
_cell.length_b   1.000
_cell.length_c   1.000
_cell.angle_alpha   90.00
_cell.angle_beta   90.00
_cell.angle_gamma   90.00
#
_symmetry.space_group_name_H-M   'P 1'
#
loop_
_entity.id
_entity.type
_entity.pdbx_description
1 polymer ?
#
loop_
_entity_poly.entity_id
_entity_poly.type
_entity_poly.pdbx_seq_one_letter_code
_entity_poly.pdbx_strand_id
1 'polypeptide(L)'
;FSQEGIRQAKKFALEQNIITLSNRVNQLGVTEPIVQQQGERRIVVQLPGVQDPSRVKEILQATATLEYRPVDTEHSVADAVNGKVPFDSEIRYDRQGQPVLLKKERIVSGESITNASSGLDQQSGTPAVFVSLDGRGADRMLRFTTESVGKPMAVLFIEDRPTGQKDSEGRSIKKHVEEVISVATVREPFGSNFQPTGLDSQQAQFALEATVIDQTDHAEQTSAILPVAAQPI
;
A
#
# COMPACT_ATOMS: atom_id res chain seq x y z
N PHE A 1 -12.60 -19.04 13.42
CA PHE A 1 -12.95 -17.63 13.66
C PHE A 1 -14.39 -17.58 14.17
N SER A 2 -14.65 -16.83 15.27
CA SER A 2 -16.02 -16.63 15.76
C SER A 2 -16.77 -15.71 14.79
N GLN A 3 -18.11 -15.84 14.67
CA GLN A 3 -18.93 -14.96 13.86
C GLN A 3 -18.80 -13.48 14.28
N GLU A 4 -18.60 -13.23 15.57
CA GLU A 4 -18.35 -11.90 16.12
C GLU A 4 -17.01 -11.32 15.62
N GLY A 5 -15.94 -12.12 15.60
CA GLY A 5 -14.64 -11.68 15.05
C GLY A 5 -14.69 -11.32 13.57
N ILE A 6 -15.44 -12.09 12.78
CA ILE A 6 -15.67 -11.79 11.36
C ILE A 6 -16.46 -10.48 11.19
N ARG A 7 -17.45 -10.23 12.03
CA ARG A 7 -18.26 -9.01 11.99
C ARG A 7 -17.44 -7.78 12.35
N GLN A 8 -16.60 -7.88 13.38
CA GLN A 8 -15.70 -6.78 13.78
C GLN A 8 -14.66 -6.49 12.71
N ALA A 9 -14.04 -7.52 12.11
CA ALA A 9 -13.08 -7.35 11.02
C ALA A 9 -13.72 -6.66 9.80
N LYS A 10 -14.95 -7.06 9.42
CA LYS A 10 -15.70 -6.41 8.32
C LYS A 10 -16.02 -4.95 8.61
N LYS A 11 -16.44 -4.65 9.84
CA LYS A 11 -16.73 -3.26 10.24
C LYS A 11 -15.48 -2.40 10.17
N PHE A 12 -14.37 -2.89 10.70
CA PHE A 12 -13.07 -2.19 10.66
C PHE A 12 -12.61 -1.96 9.22
N ALA A 13 -12.65 -3.00 8.36
CA ALA A 13 -12.30 -2.88 6.96
C ALA A 13 -13.17 -1.84 6.24
N LEU A 14 -14.47 -1.81 6.52
CA LEU A 14 -15.38 -0.84 5.92
C LEU A 14 -15.07 0.60 6.34
N GLU A 15 -14.78 0.84 7.62
CA GLU A 15 -14.39 2.16 8.14
C GLU A 15 -13.08 2.64 7.50
N GLN A 16 -12.08 1.76 7.36
CA GLN A 16 -10.82 2.07 6.69
C GLN A 16 -11.03 2.39 5.20
N ASN A 17 -11.89 1.64 4.53
CA ASN A 17 -12.23 1.90 3.12
C ASN A 17 -12.88 3.26 2.92
N ILE A 18 -13.77 3.68 3.82
CA ILE A 18 -14.39 5.01 3.77
C ILE A 18 -13.31 6.09 3.87
N ILE A 19 -12.37 5.95 4.79
CA ILE A 19 -11.26 6.91 4.96
C ILE A 19 -10.42 6.98 3.69
N THR A 20 -10.03 5.84 3.13
CA THR A 20 -9.22 5.78 1.91
C THR A 20 -9.93 6.39 0.72
N LEU A 21 -11.19 6.03 0.49
CA LEU A 21 -12.00 6.60 -0.58
C LEU A 21 -12.18 8.10 -0.40
N SER A 22 -12.39 8.58 0.83
CA SER A 22 -12.49 10.00 1.15
C SER A 22 -11.19 10.75 0.81
N ASN A 23 -10.05 10.20 1.18
CA ASN A 23 -8.74 10.79 0.90
C ASN A 23 -8.48 10.88 -0.62
N ARG A 24 -8.77 9.82 -1.36
CA ARG A 24 -8.62 9.80 -2.82
C ARG A 24 -9.53 10.79 -3.52
N VAL A 25 -10.76 10.89 -3.06
CA VAL A 25 -11.72 11.84 -3.62
C VAL A 25 -11.31 13.29 -3.31
N ASN A 26 -10.80 13.55 -2.12
CA ASN A 26 -10.29 14.87 -1.74
C ASN A 26 -9.10 15.30 -2.60
N GLN A 27 -8.21 14.36 -2.97
CA GLN A 27 -7.08 14.63 -3.88
C GLN A 27 -7.53 15.04 -5.29
N LEU A 28 -8.76 14.71 -5.69
CA LEU A 28 -9.35 15.14 -6.96
C LEU A 28 -9.80 16.60 -6.96
N GLY A 29 -9.73 17.28 -5.82
CA GLY A 29 -10.20 18.66 -5.68
C GLY A 29 -11.73 18.80 -5.80
N VAL A 30 -12.47 17.74 -5.57
CA VAL A 30 -13.94 17.77 -5.57
C VAL A 30 -14.44 18.54 -4.35
N THR A 31 -15.31 19.49 -4.55
CA THR A 31 -15.90 20.27 -3.46
C THR A 31 -16.95 19.43 -2.74
N GLU A 32 -16.79 19.24 -1.44
CA GLU A 32 -17.74 18.55 -0.54
C GLU A 32 -18.14 17.14 -1.00
N PRO A 33 -17.18 16.21 -1.18
CA PRO A 33 -17.53 14.83 -1.51
C PRO A 33 -18.24 14.16 -0.31
N ILE A 34 -19.24 13.35 -0.58
CA ILE A 34 -19.90 12.53 0.43
C ILE A 34 -19.47 11.08 0.25
N VAL A 35 -18.77 10.52 1.24
CA VAL A 35 -18.40 9.11 1.29
C VAL A 35 -19.01 8.52 2.54
N GLN A 36 -19.96 7.62 2.39
CA GLN A 36 -20.70 7.06 3.53
C GLN A 36 -21.07 5.59 3.33
N GLN A 37 -21.15 4.88 4.44
CA GLN A 37 -21.64 3.52 4.46
C GLN A 37 -23.14 3.47 4.12
N GLN A 38 -23.52 2.53 3.26
CA GLN A 38 -24.91 2.19 2.98
C GLN A 38 -25.15 0.69 3.23
N GLY A 39 -25.82 0.38 4.35
CA GLY A 39 -26.02 -1.01 4.78
C GLY A 39 -24.70 -1.64 5.26
N GLU A 40 -24.63 -2.97 5.24
CA GLU A 40 -23.48 -3.70 5.80
C GLU A 40 -22.29 -3.89 4.83
N ARG A 41 -22.50 -3.67 3.53
CA ARG A 41 -21.55 -4.08 2.48
C ARG A 41 -21.31 -3.06 1.38
N ARG A 42 -21.89 -1.87 1.48
CA ARG A 42 -21.78 -0.86 0.42
C ARG A 42 -21.26 0.46 0.96
N ILE A 43 -20.42 1.10 0.17
CA ILE A 43 -20.00 2.49 0.37
C ILE A 43 -20.58 3.28 -0.80
N VAL A 44 -21.24 4.38 -0.50
CA VAL A 44 -21.76 5.32 -1.49
C VAL A 44 -20.82 6.50 -1.54
N VAL A 45 -20.37 6.83 -2.75
CA VAL A 45 -19.52 8.00 -3.02
C VAL A 45 -20.35 8.93 -3.90
N GLN A 46 -20.64 10.13 -3.40
CA GLN A 46 -21.32 11.17 -4.16
C GLN A 46 -20.35 12.32 -4.40
N LEU A 47 -20.23 12.72 -5.65
CA LEU A 47 -19.23 13.69 -6.10
C LEU A 47 -19.93 14.82 -6.86
N PRO A 48 -20.42 15.83 -6.13
CA PRO A 48 -21.10 16.98 -6.76
C PRO A 48 -20.15 17.70 -7.74
N GLY A 49 -20.65 18.08 -8.91
CA GLY A 49 -19.90 18.88 -9.89
C GLY A 49 -18.84 18.14 -10.71
N VAL A 50 -18.75 16.82 -10.59
CA VAL A 50 -17.81 16.02 -11.40
C VAL A 50 -18.33 15.91 -12.83
N GLN A 51 -17.56 16.43 -13.79
CA GLN A 51 -17.91 16.37 -15.22
C GLN A 51 -17.50 15.06 -15.88
N ASP A 52 -16.47 14.37 -15.35
CA ASP A 52 -15.97 13.11 -15.86
C ASP A 52 -15.99 12.00 -14.79
N PRO A 53 -17.09 11.24 -14.70
CA PRO A 53 -17.20 10.11 -13.78
C PRO A 53 -16.21 8.98 -14.05
N SER A 54 -15.73 8.85 -15.30
CA SER A 54 -14.77 7.79 -15.68
C SER A 54 -13.42 7.99 -14.99
N ARG A 55 -12.95 9.23 -14.98
CA ARG A 55 -11.68 9.59 -14.31
C ARG A 55 -11.73 9.33 -12.80
N VAL A 56 -12.87 9.62 -12.18
CA VAL A 56 -13.06 9.32 -10.75
C VAL A 56 -13.03 7.82 -10.50
N LYS A 57 -13.74 7.05 -11.33
CA LYS A 57 -13.76 5.58 -11.22
C LYS A 57 -12.35 4.99 -11.34
N GLU A 58 -11.52 5.51 -12.23
CA GLU A 58 -10.14 5.09 -12.40
C GLU A 58 -9.30 5.32 -11.14
N ILE A 59 -9.43 6.49 -10.52
CA ILE A 59 -8.70 6.81 -9.29
C ILE A 59 -9.17 5.95 -8.11
N LEU A 60 -10.48 5.69 -8.03
CA LEU A 60 -11.03 4.82 -7.00
C LEU A 60 -10.67 3.34 -7.19
N GLN A 61 -10.36 2.92 -8.42
CA GLN A 61 -9.95 1.55 -8.76
C GLN A 61 -8.43 1.32 -8.76
N ALA A 62 -7.63 2.32 -8.43
CA ALA A 62 -6.19 2.12 -8.25
C ALA A 62 -5.95 1.17 -7.09
N THR A 63 -5.10 0.16 -7.30
CA THR A 63 -4.67 -0.77 -6.25
C THR A 63 -3.25 -0.43 -5.84
N ALA A 64 -2.94 -0.53 -4.56
CA ALA A 64 -1.59 -0.33 -4.06
C ALA A 64 -1.28 -1.37 -2.98
N THR A 65 -0.02 -1.79 -2.91
CA THR A 65 0.49 -2.70 -1.89
C THR A 65 1.89 -2.30 -1.45
N LEU A 66 2.32 -2.82 -0.32
CA LEU A 66 3.67 -2.66 0.20
C LEU A 66 4.41 -3.99 0.20
N GLU A 67 5.69 -3.94 -0.13
CA GLU A 67 6.61 -5.05 0.07
C GLU A 67 7.77 -4.60 0.96
N TYR A 68 8.14 -5.44 1.91
CA TYR A 68 9.37 -5.31 2.68
C TYR A 68 10.42 -6.22 2.06
N ARG A 69 11.56 -5.64 1.66
CA ARG A 69 12.58 -6.36 0.88
C ARG A 69 13.98 -6.10 1.43
N PRO A 70 14.88 -7.10 1.41
CA PRO A 70 16.29 -6.89 1.74
C PRO A 70 16.94 -5.97 0.70
N VAL A 71 17.80 -5.06 1.15
CA VAL A 71 18.69 -4.32 0.26
C VAL A 71 19.92 -5.18 -0.01
N ASP A 72 20.32 -5.30 -1.28
CA ASP A 72 21.56 -5.98 -1.64
C ASP A 72 22.75 -5.08 -1.33
N THR A 73 23.46 -5.41 -0.26
CA THR A 73 24.68 -4.71 0.17
C THR A 73 25.96 -5.39 -0.28
N GLU A 74 25.86 -6.55 -0.95
CA GLU A 74 26.99 -7.34 -1.39
C GLU A 74 27.50 -6.91 -2.77
N HIS A 75 26.62 -6.30 -3.56
CA HIS A 75 26.91 -5.89 -4.93
C HIS A 75 26.83 -4.37 -5.10
N SER A 76 27.59 -3.88 -6.08
CA SER A 76 27.64 -2.45 -6.39
C SER A 76 26.39 -2.00 -7.14
N VAL A 77 25.69 -0.98 -6.62
CA VAL A 77 24.59 -0.33 -7.31
C VAL A 77 25.03 0.26 -8.66
N ALA A 78 26.25 0.84 -8.71
CA ALA A 78 26.80 1.41 -9.94
C ALA A 78 27.03 0.34 -11.01
N ASP A 79 27.51 -0.84 -10.66
CA ASP A 79 27.67 -1.96 -11.61
C ASP A 79 26.31 -2.47 -12.08
N ALA A 80 25.33 -2.55 -11.19
CA ALA A 80 23.98 -2.96 -11.53
C ALA A 80 23.33 -2.01 -12.53
N VAL A 81 23.44 -0.69 -12.34
CA VAL A 81 22.97 0.35 -13.26
C VAL A 81 23.64 0.22 -14.63
N ASN A 82 24.90 -0.20 -14.68
CA ASN A 82 25.65 -0.46 -15.91
C ASN A 82 25.34 -1.85 -16.55
N GLY A 83 24.27 -2.52 -16.13
CA GLY A 83 23.79 -3.77 -16.71
C GLY A 83 24.30 -5.04 -16.05
N LYS A 84 25.08 -4.96 -14.96
CA LYS A 84 25.56 -6.12 -14.19
C LYS A 84 24.68 -6.40 -12.98
N VAL A 85 23.37 -6.58 -13.23
CA VAL A 85 22.42 -6.88 -12.15
C VAL A 85 22.60 -8.34 -11.71
N PRO A 86 22.80 -8.62 -10.40
CA PRO A 86 22.83 -9.97 -9.89
C PRO A 86 21.52 -10.71 -10.15
N PHE A 87 21.62 -12.02 -10.35
CA PHE A 87 20.48 -12.87 -10.68
C PHE A 87 19.33 -12.79 -9.66
N ASP A 88 19.67 -12.72 -8.38
CA ASP A 88 18.75 -12.68 -7.24
C ASP A 88 18.37 -11.27 -6.79
N SER A 89 18.80 -10.24 -7.55
CA SER A 89 18.58 -8.85 -7.24
C SER A 89 17.92 -8.10 -8.41
N GLU A 90 17.38 -6.94 -8.15
CA GLU A 90 16.80 -6.04 -9.14
C GLU A 90 16.95 -4.58 -8.71
N ILE A 91 16.99 -3.68 -9.68
CA ILE A 91 17.08 -2.25 -9.42
C ILE A 91 15.66 -1.68 -9.28
N ARG A 92 15.44 -0.89 -8.24
CA ARG A 92 14.27 -0.04 -8.06
C ARG A 92 14.75 1.38 -7.79
N TYR A 93 13.87 2.34 -7.96
CA TYR A 93 14.21 3.76 -7.79
C TYR A 93 13.38 4.35 -6.66
N ASP A 94 14.00 5.27 -5.92
CA ASP A 94 13.27 6.09 -4.98
C ASP A 94 12.62 7.30 -5.68
N ARG A 95 11.91 8.15 -4.93
CA ARG A 95 11.25 9.36 -5.44
C ARG A 95 12.21 10.38 -6.05
N GLN A 96 13.43 10.39 -5.60
CA GLN A 96 14.48 11.25 -6.10
C GLN A 96 15.16 10.69 -7.36
N GLY A 97 14.73 9.50 -7.81
CA GLY A 97 15.31 8.79 -8.94
C GLY A 97 16.64 8.11 -8.58
N GLN A 98 16.97 7.94 -7.29
CA GLN A 98 18.18 7.26 -6.86
C GLN A 98 17.96 5.74 -6.96
N PRO A 99 18.89 5.01 -7.58
CA PRO A 99 18.79 3.57 -7.71
C PRO A 99 19.08 2.87 -6.37
N VAL A 100 18.24 1.90 -6.05
CA VAL A 100 18.40 0.99 -4.91
C VAL A 100 18.40 -0.44 -5.44
N LEU A 101 19.41 -1.22 -5.07
CA LEU A 101 19.50 -2.63 -5.44
C LEU A 101 18.84 -3.47 -4.36
N LEU A 102 17.74 -4.13 -4.72
CA LEU A 102 16.94 -4.95 -3.83
C LEU A 102 17.08 -6.43 -4.17
N LYS A 103 17.10 -7.29 -3.16
CA LYS A 103 16.92 -8.73 -3.39
C LYS A 103 15.50 -8.97 -3.92
N LYS A 104 15.35 -9.94 -4.82
CA LYS A 104 14.02 -10.35 -5.36
C LYS A 104 13.16 -11.03 -4.30
N GLU A 105 13.79 -11.60 -3.28
CA GLU A 105 13.10 -12.19 -2.14
C GLU A 105 12.30 -11.13 -1.38
N ARG A 106 11.06 -11.47 -1.03
CA ARG A 106 10.19 -10.65 -0.20
C ARG A 106 10.21 -11.15 1.24
N ILE A 107 10.46 -10.25 2.17
CA ILE A 107 10.35 -10.54 3.60
C ILE A 107 8.86 -10.69 3.95
N VAL A 108 8.09 -9.64 3.62
CA VAL A 108 6.65 -9.55 3.87
C VAL A 108 6.02 -8.74 2.73
N SER A 109 4.83 -9.13 2.31
CA SER A 109 3.96 -8.38 1.39
C SER A 109 2.76 -7.81 2.14
N GLY A 110 2.00 -6.92 1.48
CA GLY A 110 0.78 -6.31 2.02
C GLY A 110 -0.23 -7.32 2.55
N GLU A 111 -0.33 -8.50 1.92
CA GLU A 111 -1.21 -9.60 2.36
C GLU A 111 -1.04 -10.00 3.84
N SER A 112 0.15 -9.80 4.38
CA SER A 112 0.45 -10.10 5.79
C SER A 112 0.24 -8.90 6.72
N ILE A 113 -0.07 -7.72 6.20
CA ILE A 113 -0.34 -6.53 6.99
C ILE A 113 -1.79 -6.56 7.47
N THR A 114 -2.00 -6.60 8.77
CA THR A 114 -3.34 -6.65 9.38
C THR A 114 -3.84 -5.30 9.82
N ASN A 115 -2.93 -4.37 10.08
CA ASN A 115 -3.27 -3.00 10.45
C ASN A 115 -2.13 -2.05 10.11
N ALA A 116 -2.47 -0.82 9.72
CA ALA A 116 -1.54 0.30 9.66
C ALA A 116 -2.25 1.56 10.19
N SER A 117 -1.53 2.36 10.95
CA SER A 117 -2.03 3.61 11.49
C SER A 117 -0.95 4.68 11.48
N SER A 118 -1.33 5.93 11.25
CA SER A 118 -0.43 7.07 11.40
C SER A 118 -0.50 7.61 12.82
N GLY A 119 0.62 8.13 13.28
CA GLY A 119 0.74 8.77 14.58
C GLY A 119 2.01 9.62 14.66
N LEU A 120 2.34 10.03 15.86
CA LEU A 120 3.63 10.66 16.15
C LEU A 120 4.50 9.66 16.90
N ASP A 121 5.74 9.55 16.48
CA ASP A 121 6.75 8.84 17.26
C ASP A 121 6.94 9.55 18.60
N GLN A 122 6.80 8.82 19.69
CA GLN A 122 6.84 9.39 21.05
C GLN A 122 8.23 9.91 21.45
N GLN A 123 9.30 9.43 20.80
CA GLN A 123 10.66 9.83 21.12
C GLN A 123 11.13 11.02 20.27
N SER A 124 10.81 11.02 18.98
CA SER A 124 11.25 12.06 18.04
C SER A 124 10.20 13.15 17.80
N GLY A 125 8.92 12.91 18.10
CA GLY A 125 7.81 13.80 17.77
C GLY A 125 7.53 13.91 16.26
N THR A 126 8.16 13.07 15.44
CA THR A 126 7.98 13.06 13.99
C THR A 126 6.81 12.18 13.57
N PRO A 127 6.19 12.46 12.40
CA PRO A 127 5.19 11.57 11.83
C PRO A 127 5.73 10.15 11.65
N ALA A 128 4.91 9.17 12.02
CA ALA A 128 5.27 7.77 11.98
C ALA A 128 4.10 6.92 11.50
N VAL A 129 4.42 5.77 10.92
CA VAL A 129 3.46 4.71 10.59
C VAL A 129 3.71 3.54 11.53
N PHE A 130 2.65 3.03 12.12
CA PHE A 130 2.68 1.81 12.92
C PHE A 130 2.05 0.69 12.10
N VAL A 131 2.80 -0.39 11.91
CA VAL A 131 2.38 -1.53 11.09
C VAL A 131 2.25 -2.77 11.97
N SER A 132 1.14 -3.50 11.78
CA SER A 132 0.91 -4.80 12.44
C SER A 132 0.83 -5.89 11.39
N LEU A 133 1.45 -7.03 11.64
CA LEU A 133 1.47 -8.19 10.77
C LEU A 133 0.64 -9.33 11.33
N ASP A 134 0.17 -10.21 10.44
CA ASP A 134 -0.37 -11.50 10.82
C ASP A 134 0.72 -12.43 11.39
N GLY A 135 0.33 -13.59 11.93
CA GLY A 135 1.30 -14.51 12.55
C GLY A 135 2.39 -14.98 11.58
N ARG A 136 2.07 -15.23 10.31
CA ARG A 136 3.05 -15.70 9.31
C ARG A 136 4.01 -14.58 8.88
N GLY A 137 3.49 -13.38 8.70
CA GLY A 137 4.29 -12.20 8.40
C GLY A 137 5.22 -11.85 9.56
N ALA A 138 4.71 -11.91 10.79
CA ALA A 138 5.47 -11.67 12.01
C ALA A 138 6.65 -12.64 12.17
N ASP A 139 6.42 -13.93 11.93
CA ASP A 139 7.48 -14.96 12.00
C ASP A 139 8.56 -14.74 10.93
N ARG A 140 8.16 -14.39 9.70
CA ARG A 140 9.11 -14.09 8.61
C ARG A 140 9.91 -12.82 8.91
N MET A 141 9.24 -11.77 9.37
CA MET A 141 9.89 -10.51 9.72
C MET A 141 10.87 -10.70 10.88
N LEU A 142 10.47 -11.42 11.93
CA LEU A 142 11.33 -11.69 13.08
C LEU A 142 12.58 -12.50 12.68
N ARG A 143 12.43 -13.53 11.86
CA ARG A 143 13.54 -14.33 11.36
C ARG A 143 14.52 -13.47 10.58
N PHE A 144 14.02 -12.72 9.59
CA PHE A 144 14.85 -11.84 8.77
C PHE A 144 15.56 -10.81 9.62
N THR A 145 14.86 -10.09 10.51
CA THR A 145 15.46 -9.02 11.32
C THR A 145 16.46 -9.55 12.34
N THR A 146 16.27 -10.77 12.83
CA THR A 146 17.27 -11.43 13.71
C THR A 146 18.59 -11.71 12.98
N GLU A 147 18.54 -12.11 11.71
CA GLU A 147 19.71 -12.42 10.89
C GLU A 147 20.34 -11.18 10.21
N SER A 148 19.60 -10.05 10.23
CA SER A 148 19.93 -8.85 9.45
C SER A 148 20.11 -7.60 10.30
N VAL A 149 20.39 -7.72 11.60
CA VAL A 149 20.76 -6.57 12.44
C VAL A 149 21.97 -5.85 11.84
N GLY A 150 21.87 -4.54 11.70
CA GLY A 150 22.88 -3.70 11.05
C GLY A 150 22.80 -3.63 9.53
N LYS A 151 21.94 -4.44 8.87
CA LYS A 151 21.73 -4.40 7.42
C LYS A 151 20.51 -3.55 7.08
N PRO A 152 20.47 -2.91 5.88
CA PRO A 152 19.32 -2.13 5.45
C PRO A 152 18.20 -3.02 4.91
N MET A 153 16.98 -2.60 5.16
CA MET A 153 15.73 -3.12 4.62
C MET A 153 14.98 -1.99 3.91
N ALA A 154 14.37 -2.28 2.78
CA ALA A 154 13.60 -1.33 1.99
C ALA A 154 12.09 -1.59 2.10
N VAL A 155 11.31 -0.52 2.02
CA VAL A 155 9.88 -0.55 1.79
C VAL A 155 9.62 -0.16 0.34
N LEU A 156 9.08 -1.08 -0.45
CA LEU A 156 8.68 -0.88 -1.83
C LEU A 156 7.18 -0.65 -1.89
N PHE A 157 6.78 0.48 -2.45
CA PHE A 157 5.40 0.81 -2.78
C PHE A 157 5.12 0.37 -4.20
N ILE A 158 4.06 -0.39 -4.40
CA ILE A 158 3.64 -0.91 -5.69
C ILE A 158 2.21 -0.44 -5.94
N GLU A 159 1.97 0.21 -7.06
CA GLU A 159 0.66 0.74 -7.40
C GLU A 159 0.30 0.46 -8.86
N ASP A 160 -0.91 -0.07 -9.07
CA ASP A 160 -1.51 -0.22 -10.39
C ASP A 160 -2.58 0.87 -10.58
N ARG A 161 -2.26 1.87 -11.41
CA ARG A 161 -3.17 2.96 -11.77
C ARG A 161 -3.78 2.72 -13.14
N PRO A 162 -5.11 2.70 -13.28
CA PRO A 162 -5.74 2.74 -14.60
C PRO A 162 -5.31 4.01 -15.34
N THR A 163 -4.98 3.87 -16.63
CA THR A 163 -4.54 5.01 -17.47
C THR A 163 -5.68 5.74 -18.17
N GLY A 164 -6.93 5.28 -18.01
CA GLY A 164 -8.06 5.75 -18.78
C GLY A 164 -8.12 5.21 -20.20
N GLN A 165 -7.08 4.56 -20.64
CA GLN A 165 -7.02 3.94 -21.96
C GLN A 165 -7.51 2.49 -21.88
N LYS A 166 -8.07 2.01 -22.98
CA LYS A 166 -8.46 0.61 -23.14
C LYS A 166 -7.62 -0.07 -24.20
N ASP A 167 -7.32 -1.34 -23.99
CA ASP A 167 -6.67 -2.17 -25.01
C ASP A 167 -7.68 -2.54 -26.12
N SER A 168 -7.19 -3.26 -27.14
CA SER A 168 -8.01 -3.75 -28.27
C SER A 168 -9.17 -4.68 -27.87
N GLU A 169 -9.13 -5.22 -26.64
CA GLU A 169 -10.15 -6.10 -26.08
C GLU A 169 -11.09 -5.36 -25.10
N GLY A 170 -10.93 -4.03 -24.97
CA GLY A 170 -11.76 -3.18 -24.12
C GLY A 170 -11.38 -3.20 -22.62
N ARG A 171 -10.27 -3.83 -22.24
CA ARG A 171 -9.76 -3.87 -20.87
C ARG A 171 -9.02 -2.57 -20.54
N SER A 172 -9.17 -2.08 -19.33
CA SER A 172 -8.46 -0.89 -18.85
C SER A 172 -6.95 -1.15 -18.80
N ILE A 173 -6.17 -0.32 -19.49
CA ILE A 173 -4.70 -0.36 -19.41
C ILE A 173 -4.30 0.25 -18.07
N LYS A 174 -3.54 -0.52 -17.27
CA LYS A 174 -3.00 -0.05 -15.99
C LYS A 174 -1.54 0.37 -16.16
N LYS A 175 -1.15 1.45 -15.50
CA LYS A 175 0.25 1.84 -15.30
C LYS A 175 0.73 1.22 -14.00
N HIS A 176 1.72 0.35 -14.11
CA HIS A 176 2.40 -0.23 -12.96
C HIS A 176 3.51 0.73 -12.49
N VAL A 177 3.48 1.11 -11.22
CA VAL A 177 4.46 1.99 -10.59
C VAL A 177 5.04 1.28 -9.39
N GLU A 178 6.36 1.14 -9.36
CA GLU A 178 7.10 0.61 -8.21
C GLU A 178 8.09 1.67 -7.74
N GLU A 179 8.06 1.99 -6.46
CA GLU A 179 8.85 3.06 -5.88
C GLU A 179 9.38 2.64 -4.49
N VAL A 180 10.68 2.82 -4.26
CA VAL A 180 11.25 2.64 -2.92
C VAL A 180 10.91 3.87 -2.08
N ILE A 181 10.03 3.70 -1.11
CA ILE A 181 9.58 4.80 -0.26
C ILE A 181 10.39 4.97 1.02
N SER A 182 11.13 3.93 1.43
CA SER A 182 12.02 3.99 2.60
C SER A 182 13.13 2.96 2.49
N VAL A 183 14.30 3.31 2.97
CA VAL A 183 15.41 2.38 3.25
C VAL A 183 15.87 2.66 4.68
N ALA A 184 15.74 1.67 5.56
CA ALA A 184 16.10 1.80 6.97
C ALA A 184 16.95 0.63 7.45
N THR A 185 17.92 0.90 8.33
CA THR A 185 18.74 -0.13 8.93
C THR A 185 18.00 -0.83 10.06
N VAL A 186 17.99 -2.15 10.04
CA VAL A 186 17.46 -2.98 11.13
C VAL A 186 18.33 -2.77 12.37
N ARG A 187 17.78 -2.18 13.42
CA ARG A 187 18.52 -1.89 14.66
C ARG A 187 18.45 -3.03 15.66
N GLU A 188 17.31 -3.69 15.71
CA GLU A 188 17.03 -4.81 16.60
C GLU A 188 16.03 -5.76 15.95
N PRO A 189 15.91 -7.03 16.39
CA PRO A 189 14.89 -7.93 15.91
C PRO A 189 13.47 -7.44 16.25
N PHE A 190 12.57 -7.54 15.29
CA PHE A 190 11.14 -7.23 15.48
C PHE A 190 10.27 -8.14 14.60
N GLY A 191 9.01 -8.28 14.98
CA GLY A 191 8.06 -9.17 14.28
C GLY A 191 6.70 -8.53 14.06
N SER A 192 5.75 -8.79 14.97
CA SER A 192 4.32 -8.49 14.76
C SER A 192 3.94 -7.03 14.66
N ASN A 193 4.62 -6.15 15.42
CA ASN A 193 4.33 -4.72 15.44
C ASN A 193 5.65 -3.96 15.32
N PHE A 194 5.70 -3.01 14.40
CA PHE A 194 6.89 -2.20 14.22
C PHE A 194 6.55 -0.86 13.57
N GLN A 195 7.52 0.03 13.63
CA GLN A 195 7.45 1.36 13.07
C GLN A 195 8.56 1.51 12.04
N PRO A 196 8.25 1.55 10.73
CA PRO A 196 9.23 1.89 9.71
C PRO A 196 9.78 3.29 9.98
N THR A 197 11.10 3.41 10.10
CA THR A 197 11.78 4.69 10.30
C THR A 197 12.19 5.30 8.97
N GLY A 198 12.35 6.64 8.93
CA GLY A 198 12.81 7.35 7.73
C GLY A 198 11.71 7.65 6.73
N LEU A 199 10.43 7.43 7.06
CA LEU A 199 9.30 7.89 6.28
C LEU A 199 9.03 9.37 6.54
N ASP A 200 8.92 10.17 5.48
CA ASP A 200 8.33 11.51 5.59
C ASP A 200 6.79 11.44 5.69
N SER A 201 6.13 12.57 5.93
CA SER A 201 4.68 12.62 6.08
C SER A 201 3.93 12.11 4.84
N GLN A 202 4.46 12.32 3.63
CA GLN A 202 3.86 11.83 2.39
C GLN A 202 4.06 10.32 2.24
N GLN A 203 5.24 9.82 2.53
CA GLN A 203 5.56 8.39 2.51
C GLN A 203 4.73 7.63 3.54
N ALA A 204 4.55 8.21 4.73
CA ALA A 204 3.67 7.68 5.77
C ALA A 204 2.23 7.55 5.27
N GLN A 205 1.72 8.56 4.57
CA GLN A 205 0.37 8.53 4.00
C GLN A 205 0.23 7.47 2.90
N PHE A 206 1.21 7.34 1.99
CA PHE A 206 1.20 6.30 0.97
C PHE A 206 1.26 4.89 1.55
N ALA A 207 2.07 4.68 2.58
CA ALA A 207 2.15 3.39 3.26
C ALA A 207 0.80 2.99 3.87
N LEU A 208 0.07 3.96 4.44
CA LEU A 208 -1.28 3.74 4.95
C LEU A 208 -2.28 3.43 3.84
N GLU A 209 -2.27 4.21 2.76
CA GLU A 209 -3.15 4.01 1.61
C GLU A 209 -2.94 2.64 0.98
N ALA A 210 -1.69 2.24 0.77
CA ALA A 210 -1.35 0.91 0.24
C ALA A 210 -1.88 -0.22 1.12
N THR A 211 -1.71 -0.11 2.43
CA THR A 211 -2.15 -1.14 3.38
C THR A 211 -3.68 -1.29 3.38
N VAL A 212 -4.39 -0.18 3.30
CA VAL A 212 -5.86 -0.20 3.30
C VAL A 212 -6.42 -0.80 2.02
N ILE A 213 -5.78 -0.54 0.87
CA ILE A 213 -6.20 -1.07 -0.43
C ILE A 213 -6.00 -2.58 -0.50
N ASP A 214 -4.86 -3.07 -0.04
CA ASP A 214 -4.52 -4.49 -0.08
C ASP A 214 -5.50 -5.34 0.76
N GLN A 215 -5.94 -4.81 1.90
CA GLN A 215 -6.97 -5.47 2.72
C GLN A 215 -8.35 -5.54 2.03
N THR A 216 -8.64 -4.64 1.08
CA THR A 216 -9.90 -4.68 0.32
C THR A 216 -9.88 -5.72 -0.79
N ASP A 217 -8.78 -5.89 -1.50
CA ASP A 217 -8.67 -6.90 -2.56
C ASP A 217 -8.87 -8.32 -2.02
N HIS A 218 -8.40 -8.59 -0.82
CA HIS A 218 -8.67 -9.88 -0.17
C HIS A 218 -10.11 -10.09 0.28
N ALA A 219 -10.84 -9.00 0.61
CA ALA A 219 -12.27 -9.08 0.93
C ALA A 219 -13.15 -9.21 -0.32
N GLU A 220 -12.71 -8.70 -1.48
CA GLU A 220 -13.45 -8.72 -2.73
C GLU A 220 -13.29 -10.00 -3.55
N GLN A 221 -12.22 -10.75 -3.41
CA GLN A 221 -12.10 -12.11 -3.98
C GLN A 221 -13.17 -13.07 -3.42
N THR A 222 -13.88 -12.66 -2.37
CA THR A 222 -15.02 -13.40 -1.80
C THR A 222 -16.39 -12.81 -2.18
N SER A 223 -16.47 -11.69 -2.95
CA SER A 223 -17.77 -11.08 -3.31
C SER A 223 -17.66 -10.33 -4.64
N ALA A 224 -18.43 -10.80 -5.64
CA ALA A 224 -18.55 -10.17 -6.94
C ALA A 224 -18.98 -8.70 -6.87
N ILE A 225 -18.29 -7.84 -7.60
CA ILE A 225 -18.56 -6.41 -7.76
C ILE A 225 -19.89 -6.22 -8.48
N LEU A 226 -20.84 -5.56 -7.83
CA LEU A 226 -21.99 -5.00 -8.51
C LEU A 226 -21.69 -3.57 -8.99
N PRO A 227 -22.10 -3.19 -10.22
CA PRO A 227 -21.74 -1.91 -10.79
C PRO A 227 -22.37 -0.74 -10.03
N VAL A 228 -21.60 0.32 -9.87
CA VAL A 228 -22.08 1.62 -9.38
C VAL A 228 -23.04 2.18 -10.41
N ALA A 229 -24.33 2.17 -10.12
CA ALA A 229 -25.32 2.82 -10.94
C ALA A 229 -25.24 4.34 -10.73
N ALA A 230 -24.84 5.06 -11.77
CA ALA A 230 -25.06 6.50 -11.85
C ALA A 230 -26.57 6.71 -12.00
N GLN A 231 -27.23 7.30 -11.02
CA GLN A 231 -28.59 7.76 -11.18
C GLN A 231 -28.58 9.15 -11.84
N PRO A 232 -29.38 9.36 -12.89
CA PRO A 232 -29.57 10.71 -13.43
C PRO A 232 -30.41 11.55 -12.48
N ILE A 233 -30.14 12.85 -12.50
CA ILE A 233 -30.93 13.91 -11.85
C ILE A 233 -32.36 13.94 -12.41
#